data_551be46d16b42799769b11afc06cdf6d
#
_entry.id   551be46d16b42799769b11afc06cdf6d
#
_cell.length_a   1.000
_cell.length_b   1.000
_cell.length_c   1.000
_cell.angle_alpha   90.00
_cell.angle_beta   90.00
_cell.angle_gamma   90.00
#
_symmetry.space_group_name_H-M   'P 1'
#
loop_
_entity.id
_entity.type
_entity.pdbx_description
1 polymer ?
#
loop_
_entity_poly.entity_id
_entity_poly.type
_entity_poly.pdbx_seq_one_letter_code
_entity_poly.pdbx_strand_id
1 'polypeptide(L)'
;SYSEFIKKMVTLVADEDKHLFLDTFGLDNVRQAYHDGKDDLRISFLFYRPTKKRYGWVSTHMMFLYNEETNQLMGFFYANDIDDDKRKTIELTRQARTDALTGLINRRELERVITSEIQLVEPGNYGALFMIDVDNFKLVNDANGHSAGDETLRFVANRLKSLFRGDDVVGRFGGDEFMVYMKEVGAKKDVISKAKQVSEALATTCPGSKIDISCSVGVTFVETPRVIFDEIYHQADSAAYEAKKNGKKSYHIFE
;
A
#
# COMPACT_ATOMS: atom_id res chain seq x y z
N SER A 1 -32.91 -27.65 9.65
CA SER A 1 -31.88 -27.88 10.68
C SER A 1 -30.80 -26.79 10.60
N TYR A 2 -30.03 -26.61 11.68
CA TYR A 2 -28.90 -25.67 11.68
C TYR A 2 -27.88 -25.96 10.56
N SER A 3 -27.54 -27.24 10.38
CA SER A 3 -26.59 -27.64 9.33
C SER A 3 -27.08 -27.32 7.91
N GLU A 4 -28.37 -27.42 7.64
CA GLU A 4 -28.95 -27.04 6.35
C GLU A 4 -28.91 -25.52 6.13
N PHE A 5 -29.17 -24.75 7.19
CA PHE A 5 -29.04 -23.31 7.19
C PHE A 5 -27.60 -22.89 6.83
N ILE A 6 -26.60 -23.42 7.52
CA ILE A 6 -25.18 -23.12 7.26
C ILE A 6 -24.77 -23.54 5.84
N LYS A 7 -25.19 -24.72 5.36
CA LYS A 7 -24.94 -25.16 3.99
C LYS A 7 -25.52 -24.20 2.94
N LYS A 8 -26.69 -23.64 3.19
CA LYS A 8 -27.30 -22.64 2.30
C LYS A 8 -26.59 -21.30 2.38
N MET A 9 -26.25 -20.84 3.59
CA MET A 9 -25.59 -19.55 3.79
C MET A 9 -24.21 -19.52 3.14
N VAL A 10 -23.41 -20.59 3.26
CA VAL A 10 -22.05 -20.64 2.70
C VAL A 10 -22.04 -20.51 1.16
N THR A 11 -23.13 -20.85 0.46
CA THR A 11 -23.19 -20.65 -0.99
C THR A 11 -23.24 -19.17 -1.41
N LEU A 12 -23.61 -18.31 -0.48
CA LEU A 12 -23.69 -16.86 -0.69
C LEU A 12 -22.46 -16.12 -0.14
N VAL A 13 -21.57 -16.80 0.57
CA VAL A 13 -20.30 -16.25 1.04
C VAL A 13 -19.29 -16.22 -0.11
N ALA A 14 -18.48 -15.18 -0.20
CA ALA A 14 -17.38 -15.10 -1.19
C ALA A 14 -16.38 -16.26 -0.98
N ASP A 15 -15.81 -16.78 -2.07
CA ASP A 15 -14.97 -18.00 -2.02
C ASP A 15 -13.80 -17.87 -1.04
N GLU A 16 -13.19 -16.70 -0.97
CA GLU A 16 -12.09 -16.36 -0.07
C GLU A 16 -12.47 -16.40 1.42
N ASP A 17 -13.75 -16.13 1.73
CA ASP A 17 -14.25 -16.08 3.12
C ASP A 17 -14.96 -17.38 3.56
N LYS A 18 -15.20 -18.34 2.65
CA LYS A 18 -15.94 -19.59 2.97
C LYS A 18 -15.29 -20.39 4.09
N HIS A 19 -13.96 -20.46 4.10
CA HIS A 19 -13.20 -21.17 5.13
C HIS A 19 -13.43 -20.54 6.50
N LEU A 20 -13.23 -19.23 6.60
CA LEU A 20 -13.48 -18.46 7.82
C LEU A 20 -14.92 -18.62 8.33
N PHE A 21 -15.90 -18.59 7.41
CA PHE A 21 -17.31 -18.76 7.75
C PHE A 21 -17.61 -20.15 8.32
N LEU A 22 -17.10 -21.21 7.71
CA LEU A 22 -17.30 -22.59 8.15
C LEU A 22 -16.55 -22.90 9.45
N ASP A 23 -15.34 -22.38 9.61
CA ASP A 23 -14.55 -22.53 10.84
C ASP A 23 -15.20 -21.84 12.03
N THR A 24 -15.96 -20.77 11.80
CA THR A 24 -16.66 -20.06 12.86
C THR A 24 -18.03 -20.66 13.13
N PHE A 25 -18.84 -20.90 12.09
CA PHE A 25 -20.24 -21.27 12.22
C PHE A 25 -20.53 -22.73 11.85
N GLY A 26 -19.54 -23.56 11.58
CA GLY A 26 -19.71 -25.01 11.45
C GLY A 26 -20.26 -25.60 12.75
N LEU A 27 -21.14 -26.62 12.66
CA LEU A 27 -21.86 -27.16 13.82
C LEU A 27 -20.93 -27.59 14.95
N ASP A 28 -19.82 -28.27 14.62
CA ASP A 28 -18.89 -28.78 15.62
C ASP A 28 -18.08 -27.63 16.25
N ASN A 29 -17.71 -26.62 15.47
CA ASN A 29 -17.00 -25.44 15.95
C ASN A 29 -17.89 -24.57 16.88
N VAL A 30 -19.17 -24.44 16.54
CA VAL A 30 -20.17 -23.76 17.39
C VAL A 30 -20.34 -24.49 18.73
N ARG A 31 -20.44 -25.82 18.72
CA ARG A 31 -20.50 -26.62 19.93
C ARG A 31 -19.25 -26.48 20.78
N GLN A 32 -18.09 -26.56 20.15
CA GLN A 32 -16.82 -26.40 20.86
C GLN A 32 -16.71 -25.01 21.49
N ALA A 33 -17.06 -23.96 20.76
CA ALA A 33 -17.01 -22.59 21.27
C ALA A 33 -17.91 -22.41 22.52
N TYR A 34 -19.10 -22.98 22.51
CA TYR A 34 -19.98 -23.00 23.68
C TYR A 34 -19.37 -23.77 24.86
N HIS A 35 -18.80 -24.95 24.62
CA HIS A 35 -18.12 -25.74 25.65
C HIS A 35 -16.88 -25.01 26.22
N ASP A 36 -16.21 -24.23 25.42
CA ASP A 36 -15.08 -23.39 25.82
C ASP A 36 -15.50 -22.12 26.59
N GLY A 37 -16.81 -21.99 26.89
CA GLY A 37 -17.37 -20.89 27.68
C GLY A 37 -17.48 -19.56 26.90
N LYS A 38 -17.52 -19.57 25.57
CA LYS A 38 -17.78 -18.38 24.79
C LYS A 38 -19.28 -18.06 24.83
N ASP A 39 -19.61 -16.79 24.98
CA ASP A 39 -20.99 -16.30 24.99
C ASP A 39 -21.51 -16.01 23.58
N ASP A 40 -20.62 -15.70 22.66
CA ASP A 40 -20.95 -15.35 21.28
C ASP A 40 -19.84 -15.67 20.27
N LEU A 41 -20.23 -15.67 19.00
CA LEU A 41 -19.33 -15.73 17.84
C LEU A 41 -19.60 -14.55 16.92
N ARG A 42 -18.53 -13.91 16.41
CA ARG A 42 -18.67 -12.77 15.53
C ARG A 42 -17.59 -12.78 14.44
N ILE A 43 -18.01 -12.61 13.17
CA ILE A 43 -17.11 -12.41 12.04
C ILE A 43 -17.70 -11.41 11.05
N SER A 44 -16.83 -10.86 10.20
CA SER A 44 -17.24 -10.05 9.05
C SER A 44 -16.69 -10.68 7.78
N PHE A 45 -17.51 -10.77 6.74
CA PHE A 45 -17.17 -11.40 5.47
C PHE A 45 -17.97 -10.81 4.31
N LEU A 46 -17.56 -11.11 3.07
CA LEU A 46 -18.26 -10.72 1.86
C LEU A 46 -19.40 -11.70 1.57
N PHE A 47 -20.61 -11.16 1.51
CA PHE A 47 -21.85 -11.90 1.28
C PHE A 47 -22.53 -11.45 0.00
N TYR A 48 -22.91 -12.39 -0.88
CA TYR A 48 -23.66 -12.09 -2.09
C TYR A 48 -25.10 -11.67 -1.77
N ARG A 49 -25.49 -10.51 -2.26
CA ARG A 49 -26.81 -9.92 -2.06
C ARG A 49 -27.64 -10.10 -3.34
N PRO A 50 -28.55 -11.06 -3.41
CA PRO A 50 -29.34 -11.33 -4.62
C PRO A 50 -30.11 -10.10 -5.11
N THR A 51 -30.64 -9.29 -4.20
CA THR A 51 -31.41 -8.09 -4.53
C THR A 51 -30.56 -6.97 -5.16
N LYS A 52 -29.28 -6.85 -4.75
CA LYS A 52 -28.31 -5.88 -5.28
C LYS A 52 -27.41 -6.47 -6.36
N LYS A 53 -27.49 -7.78 -6.61
CA LYS A 53 -26.66 -8.55 -7.56
C LYS A 53 -25.16 -8.32 -7.38
N ARG A 54 -24.69 -8.14 -6.14
CA ARG A 54 -23.28 -7.89 -5.80
C ARG A 54 -22.93 -8.42 -4.43
N TYR A 55 -21.64 -8.62 -4.19
CA TYR A 55 -21.11 -8.84 -2.85
C TYR A 55 -21.09 -7.54 -2.04
N GLY A 56 -21.28 -7.65 -0.75
CA GLY A 56 -21.16 -6.57 0.21
C GLY A 56 -20.76 -7.11 1.57
N TRP A 57 -20.08 -6.29 2.35
CA TRP A 57 -19.63 -6.65 3.69
C TRP A 57 -20.81 -6.79 4.65
N VAL A 58 -20.84 -7.90 5.36
CA VAL A 58 -21.77 -8.14 6.48
C VAL A 58 -20.98 -8.53 7.72
N SER A 59 -21.44 -8.04 8.88
CA SER A 59 -20.99 -8.52 10.18
C SER A 59 -22.06 -9.43 10.74
N THR A 60 -21.70 -10.67 10.98
CA THR A 60 -22.61 -11.68 11.52
C THR A 60 -22.27 -11.99 12.96
N HIS A 61 -23.30 -12.10 13.78
CA HIS A 61 -23.21 -12.34 15.19
C HIS A 61 -24.11 -13.51 15.56
N MET A 62 -23.58 -14.47 16.31
CA MET A 62 -24.32 -15.58 16.89
C MET A 62 -24.14 -15.57 18.39
N MET A 63 -25.23 -15.42 19.15
CA MET A 63 -25.24 -15.54 20.61
C MET A 63 -25.78 -16.89 21.01
N PHE A 64 -25.23 -17.47 22.06
CA PHE A 64 -25.68 -18.74 22.63
C PHE A 64 -26.73 -18.49 23.70
N LEU A 65 -27.80 -19.24 23.62
CA LEU A 65 -28.88 -19.26 24.60
C LEU A 65 -29.15 -20.72 25.01
N TYR A 66 -29.03 -21.01 26.29
CA TYR A 66 -29.36 -22.33 26.80
C TYR A 66 -30.74 -22.29 27.46
N ASN A 67 -31.62 -23.18 27.01
CA ASN A 67 -32.95 -23.34 27.60
C ASN A 67 -32.91 -24.51 28.59
N GLU A 68 -32.97 -24.18 29.86
CA GLU A 68 -32.94 -25.18 30.95
C GLU A 68 -34.14 -26.14 30.95
N GLU A 69 -35.34 -25.65 30.56
CA GLU A 69 -36.57 -26.48 30.57
C GLU A 69 -36.53 -27.56 29.49
N THR A 70 -35.97 -27.23 28.30
CA THR A 70 -35.93 -28.17 27.16
C THR A 70 -34.57 -28.85 27.03
N ASN A 71 -33.58 -28.47 27.86
CA ASN A 71 -32.21 -28.93 27.80
C ASN A 71 -31.59 -28.74 26.40
N GLN A 72 -31.89 -27.61 25.74
CA GLN A 72 -31.46 -27.33 24.38
C GLN A 72 -30.61 -26.07 24.31
N LEU A 73 -29.49 -26.19 23.58
CA LEU A 73 -28.69 -25.03 23.17
C LEU A 73 -29.34 -24.41 21.94
N MET A 74 -29.69 -23.15 22.03
CA MET A 74 -30.21 -22.34 20.94
C MET A 74 -29.17 -21.29 20.54
N GLY A 75 -29.11 -20.94 19.25
CA GLY A 75 -28.30 -19.85 18.75
C GLY A 75 -29.20 -18.75 18.19
N PHE A 76 -29.01 -17.52 18.63
CA PHE A 76 -29.60 -16.35 18.01
C PHE A 76 -28.60 -15.77 17.01
N PHE A 77 -28.96 -15.78 15.74
CA PHE A 77 -28.09 -15.39 14.63
C PHE A 77 -28.65 -14.13 13.93
N TYR A 78 -27.85 -13.08 13.87
CA TYR A 78 -28.21 -11.89 13.12
C TYR A 78 -27.03 -11.35 12.32
N ALA A 79 -27.34 -10.63 11.25
CA ALA A 79 -26.33 -10.03 10.36
C ALA A 79 -26.64 -8.56 10.13
N ASN A 80 -25.63 -7.73 10.25
CA ASN A 80 -25.69 -6.30 9.97
C ASN A 80 -24.98 -6.01 8.64
N ASP A 81 -25.60 -5.17 7.80
CA ASP A 81 -24.96 -4.59 6.64
C ASP A 81 -23.93 -3.56 7.11
N ILE A 82 -22.65 -3.82 6.82
CA ILE A 82 -21.54 -2.93 7.14
C ILE A 82 -20.77 -2.49 5.88
N ASP A 83 -21.36 -2.68 4.69
CA ASP A 83 -20.68 -2.42 3.41
C ASP A 83 -20.28 -0.95 3.27
N ASP A 84 -21.19 -0.03 3.59
CA ASP A 84 -20.93 1.40 3.47
C ASP A 84 -19.85 1.87 4.48
N ASP A 85 -19.88 1.38 5.72
CA ASP A 85 -18.88 1.70 6.73
C ASP A 85 -17.50 1.14 6.39
N LYS A 86 -17.45 -0.10 5.91
CA LYS A 86 -16.20 -0.73 5.45
C LYS A 86 -15.60 0.01 4.24
N ARG A 87 -16.44 0.32 3.23
CA ARG A 87 -16.00 1.07 2.04
C ARG A 87 -15.49 2.45 2.42
N LYS A 88 -16.21 3.15 3.29
CA LYS A 88 -15.80 4.45 3.80
C LYS A 88 -14.47 4.36 4.56
N THR A 89 -14.30 3.35 5.42
CA THR A 89 -13.06 3.13 6.16
C THR A 89 -11.88 2.84 5.23
N ILE A 90 -12.07 1.97 4.22
CA ILE A 90 -11.05 1.66 3.21
C ILE A 90 -10.67 2.93 2.44
N GLU A 91 -11.65 3.71 2.00
CA GLU A 91 -11.40 4.94 1.25
C GLU A 91 -10.69 6.00 2.10
N LEU A 92 -11.11 6.20 3.36
CA LEU A 92 -10.42 7.10 4.30
C LEU A 92 -8.97 6.66 4.55
N THR A 93 -8.76 5.34 4.70
CA THR A 93 -7.40 4.79 4.87
C THR A 93 -6.56 5.03 3.62
N ARG A 94 -7.13 4.81 2.44
CA ARG A 94 -6.45 5.08 1.16
C ARG A 94 -6.08 6.57 1.04
N GLN A 95 -7.03 7.47 1.32
CA GLN A 95 -6.79 8.92 1.27
C GLN A 95 -5.72 9.36 2.29
N ALA A 96 -5.70 8.76 3.47
CA ALA A 96 -4.69 9.05 4.48
C ALA A 96 -3.27 8.56 4.12
N ARG A 97 -3.15 7.58 3.21
CA ARG A 97 -1.88 6.93 2.86
C ARG A 97 -1.36 7.28 1.47
N THR A 98 -2.19 7.81 0.57
CA THR A 98 -1.80 8.11 -0.80
C THR A 98 -1.79 9.60 -1.09
N ASP A 99 -0.94 10.03 -2.03
CA ASP A 99 -0.97 11.35 -2.63
C ASP A 99 -2.15 11.44 -3.62
N ALA A 100 -3.01 12.44 -3.43
CA ALA A 100 -4.26 12.58 -4.20
C ALA A 100 -4.02 12.84 -5.70
N LEU A 101 -2.89 13.45 -6.08
CA LEU A 101 -2.58 13.78 -7.46
C LEU A 101 -2.05 12.57 -8.23
N THR A 102 -1.10 11.84 -7.64
CA THR A 102 -0.32 10.80 -8.31
C THR A 102 -0.79 9.38 -7.98
N GLY A 103 -1.56 9.19 -6.89
CA GLY A 103 -1.96 7.89 -6.39
C GLY A 103 -0.80 7.02 -5.88
N LEU A 104 0.39 7.59 -5.73
CA LEU A 104 1.50 6.97 -5.01
C LEU A 104 1.26 7.07 -3.50
N ILE A 105 2.02 6.34 -2.70
CA ILE A 105 1.99 6.58 -1.26
C ILE A 105 2.53 7.98 -0.95
N ASN A 106 1.94 8.62 0.06
CA ASN A 106 2.32 9.97 0.46
C ASN A 106 3.53 9.96 1.40
N ARG A 107 4.09 11.13 1.69
CA ARG A 107 5.26 11.30 2.55
C ARG A 107 5.13 10.55 3.88
N ARG A 108 4.02 10.73 4.59
CA ARG A 108 3.81 10.10 5.91
C ARG A 108 3.88 8.56 5.84
N GLU A 109 3.25 7.98 4.81
CA GLU A 109 3.25 6.54 4.62
C GLU A 109 4.60 6.04 4.11
N LEU A 110 5.32 6.81 3.29
CA LEU A 110 6.71 6.54 2.89
C LEU A 110 7.61 6.39 4.11
N GLU A 111 7.66 7.41 4.98
CA GLU A 111 8.47 7.41 6.20
C GLU A 111 8.16 6.19 7.07
N ARG A 112 6.87 5.89 7.29
CA ARG A 112 6.43 4.74 8.08
C ARG A 112 6.87 3.40 7.50
N VAL A 113 6.64 3.20 6.19
CA VAL A 113 6.94 1.92 5.52
C VAL A 113 8.43 1.72 5.42
N ILE A 114 9.19 2.74 4.98
CA ILE A 114 10.65 2.64 4.84
C ILE A 114 11.30 2.39 6.20
N THR A 115 10.85 3.05 7.28
CA THR A 115 11.34 2.77 8.64
C THR A 115 11.13 1.30 9.02
N SER A 116 10.00 0.70 8.66
CA SER A 116 9.76 -0.72 8.91
C SER A 116 10.64 -1.62 8.06
N GLU A 117 10.87 -1.27 6.79
CA GLU A 117 11.69 -2.06 5.86
C GLU A 117 13.18 -2.02 6.23
N ILE A 118 13.69 -0.90 6.72
CA ILE A 118 15.06 -0.79 7.23
C ILE A 118 15.32 -1.83 8.31
N GLN A 119 14.37 -2.08 9.21
CA GLN A 119 14.52 -3.06 10.29
C GLN A 119 14.61 -4.51 9.80
N LEU A 120 14.23 -4.78 8.54
CA LEU A 120 14.23 -6.10 7.92
C LEU A 120 15.52 -6.38 7.10
N VAL A 121 16.44 -5.41 7.02
CA VAL A 121 17.69 -5.59 6.28
C VAL A 121 18.58 -6.63 6.98
N GLU A 122 18.80 -7.75 6.28
CA GLU A 122 19.62 -8.85 6.76
C GLU A 122 21.11 -8.64 6.43
N PRO A 123 22.03 -9.22 7.21
CA PRO A 123 23.47 -9.18 6.91
C PRO A 123 23.79 -9.74 5.51
N GLY A 124 24.46 -8.95 4.70
CA GLY A 124 24.84 -9.32 3.32
C GLY A 124 23.83 -8.92 2.26
N ASN A 125 22.64 -8.46 2.65
CA ASN A 125 21.67 -7.80 1.77
C ASN A 125 21.74 -6.29 1.95
N TYR A 126 21.23 -5.56 0.97
CA TYR A 126 21.17 -4.11 0.97
C TYR A 126 19.75 -3.63 0.72
N GLY A 127 19.37 -2.54 1.35
CA GLY A 127 18.33 -1.66 0.85
C GLY A 127 18.97 -0.47 0.14
N ALA A 128 18.21 0.26 -0.66
CA ALA A 128 18.67 1.52 -1.24
C ALA A 128 17.54 2.54 -1.29
N LEU A 129 17.83 3.76 -0.80
CA LEU A 129 16.91 4.89 -0.87
C LEU A 129 17.30 5.78 -2.05
N PHE A 130 16.31 6.10 -2.88
CA PHE A 130 16.40 7.04 -3.99
C PHE A 130 15.62 8.29 -3.64
N MET A 131 16.25 9.45 -3.68
CA MET A 131 15.60 10.76 -3.74
C MET A 131 15.62 11.21 -5.19
N ILE A 132 14.45 11.56 -5.74
CA ILE A 132 14.26 11.90 -7.16
C ILE A 132 13.52 13.23 -7.22
N ASP A 133 14.15 14.22 -7.83
CA ASP A 133 13.61 15.57 -7.96
C ASP A 133 13.46 15.93 -9.44
N VAL A 134 12.29 16.46 -9.81
CA VAL A 134 12.00 16.85 -11.20
C VAL A 134 12.65 18.19 -11.50
N ASP A 135 13.67 18.14 -12.34
CA ASP A 135 14.43 19.33 -12.75
C ASP A 135 13.54 20.36 -13.45
N ASN A 136 13.71 21.63 -13.06
CA ASN A 136 13.02 22.75 -13.70
C ASN A 136 11.48 22.68 -13.65
N PHE A 137 10.89 21.94 -12.72
CA PHE A 137 9.44 21.77 -12.60
C PHE A 137 8.70 23.11 -12.53
N LYS A 138 9.27 24.09 -11.85
CA LYS A 138 8.72 25.45 -11.82
C LYS A 138 8.57 26.06 -13.21
N LEU A 139 9.52 25.85 -14.13
CA LEU A 139 9.43 26.37 -15.50
C LEU A 139 8.27 25.72 -16.27
N VAL A 140 7.95 24.45 -16.00
CA VAL A 140 6.78 23.78 -16.60
C VAL A 140 5.50 24.49 -16.15
N ASN A 141 5.37 24.76 -14.86
CA ASN A 141 4.22 25.49 -14.31
C ASN A 141 4.12 26.92 -14.85
N ASP A 142 5.23 27.66 -14.87
CA ASP A 142 5.26 29.05 -15.30
C ASP A 142 4.92 29.21 -16.79
N ALA A 143 5.35 28.25 -17.63
CA ALA A 143 5.13 28.30 -19.07
C ALA A 143 3.78 27.72 -19.54
N ASN A 144 3.24 26.70 -18.87
CA ASN A 144 2.07 25.95 -19.32
C ASN A 144 0.93 25.87 -18.27
N GLY A 145 1.12 26.51 -17.11
CA GLY A 145 0.16 26.49 -16.01
C GLY A 145 0.22 25.22 -15.14
N HIS A 146 -0.43 25.26 -13.98
CA HIS A 146 -0.43 24.19 -12.98
C HIS A 146 -0.97 22.85 -13.50
N SER A 147 -1.92 22.89 -14.45
CA SER A 147 -2.46 21.66 -15.05
C SER A 147 -1.39 20.85 -15.77
N ALA A 148 -0.48 21.50 -16.48
CA ALA A 148 0.66 20.84 -17.16
C ALA A 148 1.67 20.29 -16.13
N GLY A 149 1.90 21.01 -15.03
CA GLY A 149 2.69 20.49 -13.91
C GLY A 149 2.08 19.25 -13.28
N ASP A 150 0.76 19.24 -13.06
CA ASP A 150 0.04 18.08 -12.54
C ASP A 150 0.14 16.85 -13.47
N GLU A 151 0.04 17.05 -14.78
CA GLU A 151 0.23 16.00 -15.79
C GLU A 151 1.67 15.47 -15.77
N THR A 152 2.64 16.37 -15.63
CA THR A 152 4.06 16.01 -15.48
C THR A 152 4.28 15.12 -14.27
N LEU A 153 3.73 15.49 -13.12
CA LEU A 153 3.85 14.69 -11.88
C LEU A 153 3.17 13.32 -12.00
N ARG A 154 1.99 13.25 -12.64
CA ARG A 154 1.32 11.96 -12.93
C ARG A 154 2.17 11.10 -13.89
N PHE A 155 2.76 11.69 -14.89
CA PHE A 155 3.65 10.99 -15.82
C PHE A 155 4.87 10.41 -15.10
N VAL A 156 5.58 11.22 -14.29
CA VAL A 156 6.74 10.78 -13.49
C VAL A 156 6.33 9.64 -12.55
N ALA A 157 5.22 9.80 -11.84
CA ALA A 157 4.70 8.77 -10.94
C ALA A 157 4.44 7.42 -11.63
N ASN A 158 3.79 7.45 -12.79
CA ASN A 158 3.51 6.24 -13.57
C ASN A 158 4.79 5.62 -14.12
N ARG A 159 5.74 6.44 -14.51
CA ARG A 159 7.04 5.96 -15.00
C ARG A 159 7.83 5.28 -13.89
N LEU A 160 7.88 5.88 -12.69
CA LEU A 160 8.51 5.28 -11.53
C LEU A 160 7.87 3.94 -11.17
N LYS A 161 6.54 3.86 -11.10
CA LYS A 161 5.84 2.57 -10.88
C LYS A 161 6.25 1.49 -11.89
N SER A 162 6.50 1.84 -13.15
CA SER A 162 6.89 0.87 -14.19
C SER A 162 8.37 0.46 -14.13
N LEU A 163 9.22 1.27 -13.51
CA LEU A 163 10.66 1.03 -13.42
C LEU A 163 11.06 0.17 -12.23
N PHE A 164 10.26 0.20 -11.16
CA PHE A 164 10.51 -0.52 -9.93
C PHE A 164 9.59 -1.74 -9.79
N ARG A 165 9.96 -2.70 -8.93
CA ARG A 165 9.18 -3.91 -8.68
C ARG A 165 7.95 -3.58 -7.85
N GLY A 166 6.96 -4.46 -7.86
CA GLY A 166 5.73 -4.27 -7.08
C GLY A 166 5.92 -4.29 -5.56
N ASP A 167 7.01 -4.87 -5.07
CA ASP A 167 7.42 -4.92 -3.67
C ASP A 167 8.33 -3.76 -3.25
N ASP A 168 8.93 -3.03 -4.20
CA ASP A 168 9.64 -1.78 -3.91
C ASP A 168 8.66 -0.70 -3.45
N VAL A 169 9.11 0.17 -2.57
CA VAL A 169 8.29 1.26 -2.02
C VAL A 169 8.45 2.49 -2.90
N VAL A 170 7.37 2.94 -3.55
CA VAL A 170 7.40 4.11 -4.45
C VAL A 170 6.38 5.15 -3.99
N GLY A 171 6.82 6.39 -3.74
CA GLY A 171 5.95 7.44 -3.23
C GLY A 171 6.33 8.85 -3.67
N ARG A 172 5.40 9.79 -3.44
CA ARG A 172 5.65 11.22 -3.60
C ARG A 172 5.95 11.83 -2.24
N PHE A 173 7.15 12.43 -2.13
CA PHE A 173 7.61 12.99 -0.87
C PHE A 173 7.08 14.41 -0.65
N GLY A 174 6.98 15.22 -1.72
CA GLY A 174 6.39 16.55 -1.67
C GLY A 174 6.68 17.33 -2.95
N GLY A 175 5.86 18.32 -3.30
CA GLY A 175 6.12 19.16 -4.46
C GLY A 175 6.43 18.36 -5.74
N ASP A 176 7.65 18.49 -6.21
CA ASP A 176 8.24 17.82 -7.35
C ASP A 176 9.22 16.67 -6.97
N GLU A 177 9.21 16.27 -5.69
CA GLU A 177 10.07 15.26 -5.11
C GLU A 177 9.37 13.90 -5.00
N PHE A 178 10.06 12.85 -5.44
CA PHE A 178 9.66 11.46 -5.30
C PHE A 178 10.72 10.68 -4.53
N MET A 179 10.29 9.63 -3.86
CA MET A 179 11.17 8.76 -3.11
C MET A 179 10.88 7.31 -3.43
N VAL A 180 11.94 6.51 -3.57
CA VAL A 180 11.81 5.07 -3.77
C VAL A 180 12.76 4.34 -2.83
N TYR A 181 12.27 3.27 -2.21
CA TYR A 181 13.11 2.35 -1.46
C TYR A 181 13.12 1.00 -2.13
N MET A 182 14.28 0.60 -2.65
CA MET A 182 14.53 -0.74 -3.18
C MET A 182 14.83 -1.69 -2.04
N LYS A 183 14.10 -2.80 -2.00
CA LYS A 183 14.29 -3.86 -1.01
C LYS A 183 15.22 -4.95 -1.53
N GLU A 184 15.89 -5.63 -0.62
CA GLU A 184 16.64 -6.88 -0.89
C GLU A 184 17.52 -6.79 -2.14
N VAL A 185 18.41 -5.82 -2.17
CA VAL A 185 19.34 -5.64 -3.28
C VAL A 185 20.54 -6.57 -3.09
N GLY A 186 20.76 -7.47 -4.04
CA GLY A 186 21.86 -8.45 -3.97
C GLY A 186 23.24 -7.83 -4.25
N ALA A 187 23.32 -6.75 -5.05
CA ALA A 187 24.59 -6.10 -5.38
C ALA A 187 24.42 -4.60 -5.60
N LYS A 188 25.36 -3.81 -5.08
CA LYS A 188 25.39 -2.34 -5.24
C LYS A 188 25.35 -1.90 -6.70
N LYS A 189 25.98 -2.67 -7.62
CA LYS A 189 25.95 -2.38 -9.07
C LYS A 189 24.53 -2.34 -9.65
N ASP A 190 23.58 -3.12 -9.10
CA ASP A 190 22.20 -3.16 -9.58
C ASP A 190 21.47 -1.88 -9.23
N VAL A 191 21.76 -1.31 -8.04
CA VAL A 191 21.26 0.01 -7.62
C VAL A 191 21.81 1.12 -8.52
N ILE A 192 23.12 1.09 -8.81
CA ILE A 192 23.76 2.08 -9.68
C ILE A 192 23.15 2.02 -11.10
N SER A 193 22.96 0.80 -11.63
CA SER A 193 22.29 0.59 -12.91
C SER A 193 20.86 1.10 -12.90
N LYS A 194 20.13 0.89 -11.80
CA LYS A 194 18.77 1.39 -11.63
C LYS A 194 18.73 2.92 -11.56
N ALA A 195 19.64 3.55 -10.82
CA ALA A 195 19.73 5.03 -10.75
C ALA A 195 19.96 5.65 -12.14
N LYS A 196 20.86 5.07 -12.93
CA LYS A 196 21.09 5.45 -14.32
C LYS A 196 19.81 5.27 -15.16
N GLN A 197 19.17 4.11 -15.06
CA GLN A 197 17.92 3.82 -15.79
C GLN A 197 16.81 4.83 -15.45
N VAL A 198 16.66 5.21 -14.17
CA VAL A 198 15.66 6.20 -13.73
C VAL A 198 15.97 7.56 -14.34
N SER A 199 17.20 8.04 -14.21
CA SER A 199 17.64 9.33 -14.76
C SER A 199 17.42 9.42 -16.30
N GLU A 200 17.74 8.36 -17.03
CA GLU A 200 17.55 8.28 -18.50
C GLU A 200 16.07 8.19 -18.88
N ALA A 201 15.27 7.39 -18.17
CA ALA A 201 13.86 7.16 -18.47
C ALA A 201 12.96 8.37 -18.20
N LEU A 202 13.39 9.26 -17.30
CA LEU A 202 12.68 10.49 -16.94
C LEU A 202 13.20 11.71 -17.73
N ALA A 203 14.22 11.54 -18.56
CA ALA A 203 14.74 12.57 -19.46
C ALA A 203 13.96 12.55 -20.78
N THR A 204 12.85 13.28 -20.85
CA THR A 204 11.93 13.25 -22.00
C THR A 204 11.13 14.54 -22.11
N THR A 205 10.47 14.74 -23.24
CA THR A 205 9.50 15.83 -23.41
C THR A 205 8.22 15.50 -22.64
N CYS A 206 7.75 16.44 -21.82
CA CYS A 206 6.54 16.26 -21.02
C CYS A 206 5.31 16.08 -21.93
N PRO A 207 4.43 15.12 -21.64
CA PRO A 207 3.15 14.99 -22.35
C PRO A 207 2.33 16.29 -22.27
N GLY A 208 1.84 16.77 -23.41
CA GLY A 208 1.07 18.02 -23.49
C GLY A 208 1.88 19.32 -23.41
N SER A 209 3.21 19.25 -23.32
CA SER A 209 4.13 20.39 -23.27
C SER A 209 5.23 20.23 -24.32
N LYS A 210 5.85 21.36 -24.73
CA LYS A 210 7.08 21.34 -25.54
C LYS A 210 8.36 21.44 -24.69
N ILE A 211 8.22 21.32 -23.37
CA ILE A 211 9.31 21.45 -22.40
C ILE A 211 9.87 20.08 -22.11
N ASP A 212 11.17 19.94 -22.26
CA ASP A 212 11.89 18.75 -21.81
C ASP A 212 12.01 18.76 -20.30
N ILE A 213 11.67 17.64 -19.69
CA ILE A 213 11.88 17.36 -18.27
C ILE A 213 13.02 16.38 -18.08
N SER A 214 13.66 16.47 -16.95
CA SER A 214 14.62 15.50 -16.46
C SER A 214 14.48 15.36 -14.95
N CYS A 215 15.22 14.44 -14.37
CA CYS A 215 15.28 14.29 -12.91
C CYS A 215 16.74 14.18 -12.46
N SER A 216 16.98 14.77 -11.29
CA SER A 216 18.19 14.56 -10.52
C SER A 216 17.94 13.50 -9.48
N VAL A 217 18.79 12.47 -9.42
CA VAL A 217 18.59 11.28 -8.56
C VAL A 217 19.73 11.17 -7.59
N GLY A 218 19.42 11.22 -6.30
CA GLY A 218 20.35 10.90 -5.21
C GLY A 218 20.07 9.52 -4.66
N VAL A 219 21.11 8.78 -4.33
CA VAL A 219 20.96 7.40 -3.81
C VAL A 219 21.86 7.19 -2.63
N THR A 220 21.34 6.51 -1.60
CA THR A 220 22.12 5.98 -0.48
C THR A 220 21.82 4.52 -0.24
N PHE A 221 22.78 3.79 0.31
CA PHE A 221 22.63 2.37 0.66
C PHE A 221 22.23 2.21 2.14
N VAL A 222 21.40 1.20 2.37
CA VAL A 222 21.04 0.74 3.72
C VAL A 222 21.64 -0.63 3.92
N GLU A 223 22.69 -0.71 4.74
CA GLU A 223 23.50 -1.92 4.94
C GLU A 223 23.23 -2.61 6.28
N THR A 224 22.47 -1.96 7.14
CA THR A 224 22.20 -2.42 8.49
C THR A 224 20.85 -1.93 9.00
N PRO A 225 20.14 -2.72 9.81
CA PRO A 225 18.87 -2.30 10.42
C PRO A 225 19.05 -1.21 11.52
N ARG A 226 20.29 -0.79 11.81
CA ARG A 226 20.57 0.21 12.87
C ARG A 226 20.46 1.65 12.42
N VAL A 227 20.40 1.90 11.11
CA VAL A 227 20.23 3.27 10.59
C VAL A 227 18.80 3.73 10.78
N ILE A 228 18.60 5.04 10.92
CA ILE A 228 17.28 5.65 11.02
C ILE A 228 16.91 6.34 9.71
N PHE A 229 15.59 6.51 9.48
CA PHE A 229 15.07 7.11 8.26
C PHE A 229 15.67 8.50 7.98
N ASP A 230 15.76 9.37 8.98
CA ASP A 230 16.29 10.73 8.82
C ASP A 230 17.74 10.74 8.32
N GLU A 231 18.57 9.81 8.78
CA GLU A 231 19.95 9.70 8.32
C GLU A 231 20.04 9.36 6.84
N ILE A 232 19.36 8.30 6.40
CA ILE A 232 19.37 7.90 4.98
C ILE A 232 18.67 8.92 4.07
N TYR A 233 17.65 9.62 4.60
CA TYR A 233 17.00 10.71 3.90
C TYR A 233 18.01 11.84 3.61
N HIS A 234 18.74 12.32 4.64
CA HIS A 234 19.74 13.38 4.45
C HIS A 234 20.88 12.99 3.52
N GLN A 235 21.31 11.73 3.55
CA GLN A 235 22.31 11.19 2.63
C GLN A 235 21.81 11.22 1.18
N ALA A 236 20.61 10.69 0.93
CA ALA A 236 20.01 10.67 -0.40
C ALA A 236 19.71 12.08 -0.94
N ASP A 237 19.26 13.00 -0.08
CA ASP A 237 19.00 14.40 -0.42
C ASP A 237 20.31 15.13 -0.79
N SER A 238 21.37 14.96 0.00
CA SER A 238 22.70 15.47 -0.33
C SER A 238 23.20 14.96 -1.69
N ALA A 239 23.01 13.67 -1.96
CA ALA A 239 23.36 13.09 -3.25
C ALA A 239 22.53 13.67 -4.40
N ALA A 240 21.22 13.88 -4.22
CA ALA A 240 20.37 14.52 -5.23
C ALA A 240 20.81 15.98 -5.50
N TYR A 241 21.19 16.68 -4.47
CA TYR A 241 21.74 18.03 -4.62
C TYR A 241 23.05 18.06 -5.43
N GLU A 242 23.97 17.11 -5.20
CA GLU A 242 25.18 16.99 -6.02
C GLU A 242 24.86 16.61 -7.48
N ALA A 243 23.86 15.74 -7.72
CA ALA A 243 23.39 15.46 -9.08
C ALA A 243 22.87 16.74 -9.78
N LYS A 244 22.12 17.60 -9.07
CA LYS A 244 21.65 18.90 -9.59
C LYS A 244 22.81 19.85 -9.94
N LYS A 245 23.83 19.94 -9.10
CA LYS A 245 25.01 20.77 -9.32
C LYS A 245 25.83 20.33 -10.53
N ASN A 246 25.93 19.02 -10.75
CA ASN A 246 26.71 18.44 -11.85
C ASN A 246 25.99 18.49 -13.20
N GLY A 247 24.99 19.35 -13.35
CA GLY A 247 24.34 19.65 -14.62
C GLY A 247 22.94 19.06 -14.80
N LYS A 248 22.33 18.52 -13.73
CA LYS A 248 21.00 17.90 -13.75
C LYS A 248 20.96 16.67 -14.67
N LYS A 249 19.78 16.06 -14.87
CA LYS A 249 19.63 14.88 -15.74
C LYS A 249 20.68 13.80 -15.43
N SER A 250 20.93 13.57 -14.16
CA SER A 250 22.02 12.72 -13.68
C SER A 250 21.65 12.05 -12.35
N TYR A 251 22.53 11.18 -11.92
CA TYR A 251 22.42 10.58 -10.59
C TYR A 251 23.72 10.72 -9.81
N HIS A 252 23.63 10.69 -8.49
CA HIS A 252 24.78 10.65 -7.59
C HIS A 252 24.54 9.63 -6.49
N ILE A 253 25.59 8.91 -6.11
CA ILE A 253 25.56 7.96 -5.00
C ILE A 253 26.25 8.60 -3.81
N PHE A 254 25.59 8.57 -2.65
CA PHE A 254 26.20 9.03 -1.41
C PHE A 254 27.31 8.05 -1.01
N GLU A 255 28.51 8.55 -0.77
CA GLU A 255 29.71 7.78 -0.38
C GLU A 255 29.95 7.87 1.14
#